data_a83f3c2477420faa821365cd82e2a4f2
#
_entry.id   a83f3c2477420faa821365cd82e2a4f2
#
_cell.length_a   1.000
_cell.length_b   1.000
_cell.length_c   1.000
_cell.angle_alpha   90.00
_cell.angle_beta   90.00
_cell.angle_gamma   90.00
#
_symmetry.space_group_name_H-M   'P 1'
#
loop_
_entity.id
_entity.type
_entity.pdbx_description
1 polymer ?
#
loop_
_entity_poly.entity_id
_entity_poly.type
_entity_poly.pdbx_seq_one_letter_code
_entity_poly.pdbx_strand_id
1 'polypeptide(L)'
;MWLARATKPASSLIQGTVLSQTTIAEPLLQAYKHTDYQVHGPAPFSLKIGQPSEPLFKLYRQHRCDCAAFITACNPFSQKLEPAVNAQRHLDLMADLSSRSLIFIDGIGISQDPDWPGETSCLIFGLALEASRVLGHKFNQNAIVWCDQEAKPQLVLLR
;
A
#
# COMPACT_ATOMS: atom_id res chain seq x y z
N MET A 1 -69.38 -6.97 16.80
CA MET A 1 -68.64 -7.22 15.57
C MET A 1 -67.36 -6.37 15.59
N TRP A 2 -66.23 -6.96 16.03
CA TRP A 2 -64.98 -6.26 16.18
C TRP A 2 -64.03 -6.74 15.10
N LEU A 3 -63.62 -5.82 14.19
CA LEU A 3 -62.58 -6.05 13.17
C LEU A 3 -61.21 -5.84 13.79
N ALA A 4 -60.46 -6.90 13.97
CA ALA A 4 -59.08 -6.83 14.37
C ALA A 4 -58.25 -6.34 13.18
N ARG A 5 -57.58 -5.19 13.31
CA ARG A 5 -56.55 -4.72 12.39
C ARG A 5 -55.25 -5.51 12.65
N ALA A 6 -54.85 -6.29 11.69
CA ALA A 6 -53.54 -6.90 11.68
C ALA A 6 -52.48 -5.84 11.40
N THR A 7 -51.61 -5.60 12.37
CA THR A 7 -50.41 -4.81 12.18
C THR A 7 -49.35 -5.68 11.51
N LYS A 8 -48.89 -5.29 10.31
CA LYS A 8 -47.75 -5.86 9.64
C LYS A 8 -46.48 -5.61 10.48
N PRO A 9 -45.62 -6.61 10.67
CA PRO A 9 -44.31 -6.35 11.25
C PRO A 9 -43.44 -5.61 10.24
N ALA A 10 -42.79 -4.56 10.68
CA ALA A 10 -41.78 -3.84 9.92
C ALA A 10 -40.62 -4.77 9.62
N SER A 11 -40.39 -4.99 8.35
CA SER A 11 -39.15 -5.67 7.90
C SER A 11 -37.97 -4.76 8.21
N SER A 12 -37.21 -5.12 9.22
CA SER A 12 -35.88 -4.53 9.43
C SER A 12 -34.96 -5.03 8.29
N LEU A 13 -34.68 -4.14 7.36
CA LEU A 13 -33.60 -4.35 6.39
C LEU A 13 -32.29 -4.33 7.18
N ILE A 14 -31.78 -5.52 7.50
CA ILE A 14 -30.38 -5.69 7.91
C ILE A 14 -29.57 -5.39 6.65
N GLN A 15 -29.07 -4.17 6.56
CA GLN A 15 -28.00 -3.86 5.61
C GLN A 15 -26.77 -4.65 6.07
N GLY A 16 -26.61 -5.83 5.50
CA GLY A 16 -25.37 -6.59 5.64
C GLY A 16 -24.25 -5.78 5.02
N THR A 17 -23.41 -5.19 5.85
CA THR A 17 -22.12 -4.67 5.43
C THR A 17 -21.37 -5.86 4.86
N VAL A 18 -21.21 -5.91 3.54
CA VAL A 18 -20.32 -6.87 2.89
C VAL A 18 -18.92 -6.46 3.28
N LEU A 19 -18.39 -7.07 4.34
CA LEU A 19 -16.98 -6.97 4.68
C LEU A 19 -16.23 -7.62 3.51
N SER A 20 -15.51 -6.79 2.76
CA SER A 20 -14.61 -7.26 1.73
C SER A 20 -13.55 -8.14 2.40
N GLN A 21 -13.68 -9.46 2.27
CA GLN A 21 -12.74 -10.39 2.85
C GLN A 21 -11.48 -10.42 2.01
N THR A 22 -10.36 -10.05 2.64
CA THR A 22 -9.05 -10.24 2.04
C THR A 22 -8.66 -11.73 2.04
N THR A 23 -7.94 -12.17 1.02
CA THR A 23 -7.34 -13.51 0.97
C THR A 23 -5.97 -13.57 1.68
N ILE A 24 -5.47 -12.43 2.16
CA ILE A 24 -4.18 -12.32 2.84
C ILE A 24 -4.31 -12.81 4.28
N ALA A 25 -3.46 -13.76 4.67
CA ALA A 25 -3.47 -14.30 6.02
C ALA A 25 -3.10 -13.24 7.08
N GLU A 26 -3.74 -13.30 8.25
CA GLU A 26 -3.54 -12.32 9.33
C GLU A 26 -2.06 -12.15 9.76
N PRO A 27 -1.23 -13.19 9.90
CA PRO A 27 0.18 -13.00 10.23
C PRO A 27 0.92 -12.14 9.21
N LEU A 28 0.58 -12.27 7.93
CA LEU A 28 1.18 -11.48 6.85
C LEU A 28 0.68 -10.02 6.89
N LEU A 29 -0.58 -9.79 7.21
CA LEU A 29 -1.11 -8.44 7.43
C LEU A 29 -0.39 -7.74 8.58
N GLN A 30 -0.14 -8.44 9.68
CA GLN A 30 0.62 -7.89 10.81
C GLN A 30 2.07 -7.60 10.41
N ALA A 31 2.71 -8.47 9.63
CA ALA A 31 4.03 -8.22 9.10
C ALA A 31 4.09 -6.92 8.28
N TYR A 32 3.13 -6.69 7.38
CA TYR A 32 3.06 -5.45 6.60
C TYR A 32 2.86 -4.21 7.49
N LYS A 33 2.01 -4.28 8.50
CA LYS A 33 1.74 -3.17 9.42
C LYS A 33 2.96 -2.77 10.25
N HIS A 34 3.84 -3.73 10.55
CA HIS A 34 5.03 -3.52 11.38
C HIS A 34 6.33 -3.38 10.57
N THR A 35 6.26 -3.46 9.25
CA THR A 35 7.40 -3.24 8.36
C THR A 35 7.91 -1.80 8.49
N ASP A 36 9.21 -1.66 8.47
CA ASP A 36 9.89 -0.37 8.37
C ASP A 36 10.06 0.00 6.90
N TYR A 37 9.32 0.99 6.44
CA TYR A 37 9.35 1.46 5.05
C TYR A 37 10.35 2.60 4.93
N GLN A 38 11.61 2.28 4.72
CA GLN A 38 12.70 3.24 4.68
C GLN A 38 12.79 3.91 3.32
N VAL A 39 12.85 5.23 3.33
CA VAL A 39 13.06 6.07 2.15
C VAL A 39 14.49 6.56 2.17
N HIS A 40 15.22 6.32 1.08
CA HIS A 40 16.59 6.75 0.91
C HIS A 40 16.66 8.23 0.47
N GLY A 41 17.79 8.65 -0.04
CA GLY A 41 18.00 10.03 -0.51
C GLY A 41 18.87 10.84 0.44
N PRO A 42 18.98 12.17 0.21
CA PRO A 42 19.89 13.04 0.99
C PRO A 42 19.52 13.18 2.47
N ALA A 43 18.22 13.04 2.79
CA ALA A 43 17.70 13.06 4.15
C ALA A 43 16.81 11.83 4.37
N PRO A 44 17.39 10.64 4.65
CA PRO A 44 16.65 9.40 4.80
C PRO A 44 15.66 9.45 5.96
N PHE A 45 14.51 8.79 5.80
CA PHE A 45 13.50 8.67 6.84
C PHE A 45 12.70 7.37 6.67
N SER A 46 11.91 7.02 7.67
CA SER A 46 11.04 5.85 7.63
C SER A 46 9.57 6.24 7.65
N LEU A 47 8.77 5.55 6.86
CA LEU A 47 7.30 5.59 6.92
C LEU A 47 6.80 4.47 7.84
N LYS A 48 5.83 4.78 8.66
CA LYS A 48 5.13 3.83 9.53
C LYS A 48 3.63 3.88 9.26
N ILE A 49 3.02 2.74 9.08
CA ILE A 49 1.56 2.68 8.83
C ILE A 49 0.79 3.40 9.95
N GLY A 50 -0.08 4.29 9.55
CA GLY A 50 -0.95 5.04 10.46
C GLY A 50 -0.31 6.27 11.12
N GLN A 51 0.97 6.57 10.88
CA GLN A 51 1.67 7.69 11.48
C GLN A 51 1.97 8.77 10.44
N PRO A 52 1.45 10.00 10.59
CA PRO A 52 1.81 11.11 9.70
C PRO A 52 3.32 11.33 9.65
N SER A 53 3.84 11.61 8.47
CA SER A 53 5.27 11.79 8.23
C SER A 53 5.59 13.23 7.85
N GLU A 54 6.23 13.96 8.76
CA GLU A 54 6.68 15.32 8.50
C GLU A 54 7.72 15.40 7.37
N PRO A 55 8.71 14.49 7.26
CA PRO A 55 9.62 14.48 6.12
C PRO A 55 8.90 14.28 4.78
N LEU A 56 7.90 13.40 4.71
CA LEU A 56 7.12 13.18 3.50
C LEU A 56 6.31 14.43 3.14
N PHE A 57 5.71 15.09 4.14
CA PHE A 57 4.95 16.31 3.92
C PHE A 57 5.81 17.44 3.33
N LYS A 58 7.07 17.56 3.75
CA LYS A 58 8.03 18.50 3.15
C LYS A 58 8.33 18.16 1.70
N LEU A 59 8.49 16.88 1.38
CA LEU A 59 8.71 16.40 0.02
C LEU A 59 7.49 16.66 -0.89
N TYR A 60 6.27 16.57 -0.37
CA TYR A 60 5.06 16.95 -1.12
C TYR A 60 5.13 18.40 -1.61
N ARG A 61 5.55 19.32 -0.74
CA ARG A 61 5.72 20.73 -1.12
C ARG A 61 6.79 20.90 -2.19
N GLN A 62 7.92 20.21 -2.03
CA GLN A 62 9.03 20.25 -2.96
C GLN A 62 8.64 19.72 -4.35
N HIS A 63 7.88 18.63 -4.42
CA HIS A 63 7.46 17.98 -5.65
C HIS A 63 6.09 18.45 -6.15
N ARG A 64 5.44 19.38 -5.44
CA ARG A 64 4.12 19.93 -5.80
C ARG A 64 3.06 18.85 -5.99
N CYS A 65 2.97 17.94 -5.04
CA CYS A 65 1.98 16.87 -4.99
C CYS A 65 1.34 16.77 -3.61
N ASP A 66 0.31 15.94 -3.48
CA ASP A 66 -0.46 15.75 -2.26
C ASP A 66 -0.69 14.28 -1.91
N CYS A 67 -0.02 13.39 -2.61
CA CYS A 67 -0.05 11.95 -2.33
C CYS A 67 1.25 11.28 -2.79
N ALA A 68 1.49 10.08 -2.28
CA ALA A 68 2.61 9.23 -2.69
C ALA A 68 2.27 7.75 -2.48
N ALA A 69 2.96 6.88 -3.20
CA ALA A 69 2.88 5.44 -3.03
C ALA A 69 4.26 4.85 -2.77
N PHE A 70 4.36 3.94 -1.80
CA PHE A 70 5.56 3.14 -1.57
C PHE A 70 5.30 1.73 -2.07
N ILE A 71 5.97 1.34 -3.14
CA ILE A 71 5.69 0.10 -3.88
C ILE A 71 6.97 -0.66 -4.14
N THR A 72 6.94 -1.97 -3.93
CA THR A 72 7.97 -2.92 -4.35
C THR A 72 7.51 -3.75 -5.54
N ALA A 73 8.45 -4.22 -6.34
CA ALA A 73 8.23 -5.25 -7.35
C ALA A 73 8.77 -6.62 -6.90
N CYS A 74 9.41 -6.68 -5.73
CA CYS A 74 10.03 -7.89 -5.19
C CYS A 74 8.99 -8.89 -4.69
N ASN A 75 9.36 -10.17 -4.69
CA ASN A 75 8.63 -11.25 -4.04
C ASN A 75 7.11 -11.24 -4.31
N PRO A 76 6.68 -11.41 -5.57
CA PRO A 76 5.27 -11.37 -5.95
C PRO A 76 4.44 -12.31 -5.08
N PHE A 77 3.26 -11.84 -4.64
CA PHE A 77 2.38 -12.56 -3.72
C PHE A 77 3.07 -13.03 -2.43
N SER A 78 4.09 -12.28 -1.97
CA SER A 78 4.93 -12.63 -0.82
C SER A 78 5.57 -14.01 -0.91
N GLN A 79 5.89 -14.43 -2.13
CA GLN A 79 6.67 -15.62 -2.41
C GLN A 79 8.15 -15.23 -2.66
N LYS A 80 9.02 -15.72 -1.81
CA LYS A 80 10.45 -15.40 -1.87
C LYS A 80 11.07 -15.85 -3.20
N LEU A 81 11.65 -14.90 -3.92
CA LEU A 81 12.38 -15.15 -5.17
C LEU A 81 13.88 -15.00 -4.95
N GLU A 82 14.67 -15.53 -5.89
CA GLU A 82 16.10 -15.33 -5.93
C GLU A 82 16.46 -13.84 -6.02
N PRO A 83 17.52 -13.39 -5.33
CA PRO A 83 17.93 -11.98 -5.31
C PRO A 83 18.11 -11.36 -6.70
N ALA A 84 18.68 -12.10 -7.66
CA ALA A 84 18.87 -11.61 -9.03
C ALA A 84 17.54 -11.37 -9.75
N VAL A 85 16.53 -12.22 -9.51
CA VAL A 85 15.17 -12.04 -10.08
C VAL A 85 14.51 -10.81 -9.48
N ASN A 86 14.58 -10.63 -8.17
CA ASN A 86 14.06 -9.44 -7.50
C ASN A 86 14.77 -8.16 -7.96
N ALA A 87 16.08 -8.20 -8.18
CA ALA A 87 16.83 -7.06 -8.72
C ALA A 87 16.33 -6.66 -10.11
N GLN A 88 16.08 -7.63 -11.00
CA GLN A 88 15.53 -7.35 -12.33
C GLN A 88 14.11 -6.77 -12.24
N ARG A 89 13.27 -7.33 -11.38
CA ARG A 89 11.90 -6.80 -11.15
C ARG A 89 11.91 -5.36 -10.65
N HIS A 90 12.88 -5.01 -9.80
CA HIS A 90 13.04 -3.62 -9.34
C HIS A 90 13.45 -2.69 -10.48
N LEU A 91 14.40 -3.11 -11.33
CA LEU A 91 14.76 -2.36 -12.53
C LEU A 91 13.56 -2.15 -13.48
N ASP A 92 12.72 -3.16 -13.64
CA ASP A 92 11.52 -3.09 -14.46
C ASP A 92 10.51 -2.07 -13.88
N LEU A 93 10.36 -2.04 -12.57
CA LEU A 93 9.54 -1.02 -11.88
C LEU A 93 10.09 0.39 -12.15
N MET A 94 11.38 0.60 -11.94
CA MET A 94 12.01 1.91 -12.17
C MET A 94 11.89 2.35 -13.63
N ALA A 95 12.03 1.44 -14.59
CA ALA A 95 11.85 1.73 -16.01
C ALA A 95 10.41 2.13 -16.33
N ASP A 96 9.42 1.44 -15.75
CA ASP A 96 8.00 1.80 -15.90
C ASP A 96 7.70 3.20 -15.36
N LEU A 97 8.19 3.51 -14.15
CA LEU A 97 8.03 4.83 -13.55
C LEU A 97 8.68 5.94 -14.40
N SER A 98 9.89 5.70 -14.87
CA SER A 98 10.63 6.66 -15.71
C SER A 98 9.94 6.89 -17.05
N SER A 99 9.39 5.85 -17.67
CA SER A 99 8.65 5.96 -18.94
C SER A 99 7.40 6.82 -18.83
N ARG A 100 6.84 6.93 -17.62
CA ARG A 100 5.68 7.78 -17.32
C ARG A 100 6.08 9.16 -16.78
N SER A 101 7.36 9.49 -16.75
CA SER A 101 7.89 10.72 -16.15
C SER A 101 7.47 10.93 -14.69
N LEU A 102 7.28 9.85 -13.94
CA LEU A 102 6.97 9.89 -12.51
C LEU A 102 8.25 10.15 -11.71
N ILE A 103 8.14 10.99 -10.69
CA ILE A 103 9.23 11.27 -9.76
C ILE A 103 9.17 10.25 -8.64
N PHE A 104 10.31 9.63 -8.33
CA PHE A 104 10.41 8.66 -7.25
C PHE A 104 11.78 8.71 -6.57
N ILE A 105 11.82 8.19 -5.35
CA ILE A 105 13.03 7.98 -4.56
C ILE A 105 13.11 6.49 -4.21
N ASP A 106 14.31 5.92 -4.28
CA ASP A 106 14.55 4.55 -3.85
C ASP A 106 14.32 4.39 -2.34
N GLY A 107 13.90 3.21 -1.97
CA GLY A 107 13.68 2.82 -0.59
C GLY A 107 13.80 1.32 -0.40
N ILE A 108 13.53 0.88 0.81
CA ILE A 108 13.53 -0.53 1.16
C ILE A 108 12.51 -0.81 2.26
N GLY A 109 11.70 -1.86 2.08
CA GLY A 109 10.86 -2.39 3.14
C GLY A 109 11.61 -3.40 3.98
N ILE A 110 11.73 -3.18 5.28
CA ILE A 110 12.42 -4.08 6.21
C ILE A 110 11.38 -4.70 7.14
N SER A 111 11.16 -6.00 7.01
CA SER A 111 10.31 -6.78 7.89
C SER A 111 10.95 -6.91 9.27
N GLN A 112 10.12 -7.10 10.31
CA GLN A 112 10.61 -7.51 11.63
C GLN A 112 11.06 -8.97 11.67
N ASP A 113 10.66 -9.78 10.70
CA ASP A 113 11.13 -11.15 10.55
C ASP A 113 12.57 -11.13 10.00
N PRO A 114 13.57 -11.56 10.78
CA PRO A 114 14.97 -11.55 10.36
C PRO A 114 15.26 -12.49 9.17
N ASP A 115 14.42 -13.48 8.95
CA ASP A 115 14.56 -14.43 7.84
C ASP A 115 13.93 -13.92 6.54
N TRP A 116 13.21 -12.79 6.59
CA TRP A 116 12.67 -12.14 5.42
C TRP A 116 13.62 -11.05 4.92
N PRO A 117 14.13 -11.15 3.67
CA PRO A 117 15.04 -10.18 3.13
C PRO A 117 14.36 -8.82 2.94
N GLY A 118 15.14 -7.74 3.04
CA GLY A 118 14.66 -6.41 2.68
C GLY A 118 14.23 -6.37 1.21
N GLU A 119 13.13 -5.68 0.93
CA GLU A 119 12.58 -5.54 -0.41
C GLU A 119 12.82 -4.14 -0.95
N THR A 120 13.67 -4.04 -1.99
CA THR A 120 13.88 -2.76 -2.68
C THR A 120 12.55 -2.23 -3.22
N SER A 121 12.33 -0.93 -3.05
CA SER A 121 11.05 -0.28 -3.27
C SER A 121 11.26 1.12 -3.82
N CYS A 122 10.18 1.74 -4.29
CA CYS A 122 10.17 3.14 -4.72
C CYS A 122 9.09 3.91 -3.96
N LEU A 123 9.44 5.09 -3.44
CA LEU A 123 8.47 6.10 -3.02
C LEU A 123 8.16 6.97 -4.24
N ILE A 124 6.93 6.91 -4.71
CA ILE A 124 6.48 7.51 -5.97
C ILE A 124 5.58 8.69 -5.65
N PHE A 125 5.95 9.89 -6.07
CA PHE A 125 5.21 11.12 -5.78
C PHE A 125 4.08 11.36 -6.76
N GLY A 126 2.94 11.82 -6.25
CA GLY A 126 1.80 12.22 -7.07
C GLY A 126 1.04 11.07 -7.72
N LEU A 127 1.29 9.83 -7.33
CA LEU A 127 0.55 8.68 -7.85
C LEU A 127 -0.75 8.49 -7.06
N ALA A 128 -1.89 8.74 -7.71
CA ALA A 128 -3.21 8.60 -7.09
C ALA A 128 -3.49 7.15 -6.65
N LEU A 129 -4.40 6.97 -5.69
CA LEU A 129 -4.69 5.67 -5.10
C LEU A 129 -5.02 4.59 -6.14
N GLU A 130 -5.92 4.87 -7.08
CA GLU A 130 -6.30 3.88 -8.09
C GLU A 130 -5.16 3.53 -9.06
N ALA A 131 -4.36 4.52 -9.46
CA ALA A 131 -3.15 4.27 -10.25
C ALA A 131 -2.12 3.44 -9.48
N SER A 132 -2.01 3.68 -8.17
CA SER A 132 -1.14 2.90 -7.28
C SER A 132 -1.61 1.45 -7.16
N ARG A 133 -2.92 1.20 -7.07
CA ARG A 133 -3.52 -0.14 -7.11
C ARG A 133 -3.19 -0.87 -8.41
N VAL A 134 -3.38 -0.20 -9.54
CA VAL A 134 -3.06 -0.77 -10.87
C VAL A 134 -1.58 -1.14 -10.96
N LEU A 135 -0.69 -0.29 -10.48
CA LEU A 135 0.74 -0.56 -10.48
C LEU A 135 1.10 -1.75 -9.57
N GLY A 136 0.52 -1.80 -8.36
CA GLY A 136 0.70 -2.93 -7.45
C GLY A 136 0.24 -4.25 -8.03
N HIS A 137 -0.92 -4.27 -8.70
CA HIS A 137 -1.41 -5.46 -9.42
C HIS A 137 -0.49 -5.85 -10.57
N LYS A 138 0.04 -4.90 -11.33
CA LYS A 138 0.99 -5.16 -12.42
C LYS A 138 2.21 -5.94 -11.94
N PHE A 139 2.70 -5.63 -10.75
CA PHE A 139 3.85 -6.32 -10.15
C PHE A 139 3.46 -7.46 -9.20
N ASN A 140 2.19 -7.90 -9.20
CA ASN A 140 1.69 -9.02 -8.42
C ASN A 140 1.90 -8.86 -6.91
N GLN A 141 1.67 -7.67 -6.39
CA GLN A 141 1.77 -7.40 -4.97
C GLN A 141 0.47 -7.74 -4.23
N ASN A 142 0.58 -8.23 -3.01
CA ASN A 142 -0.56 -8.46 -2.11
C ASN A 142 -1.12 -7.14 -1.56
N ALA A 143 -0.24 -6.19 -1.33
CA ALA A 143 -0.56 -4.89 -0.75
C ALA A 143 0.46 -3.84 -1.21
N ILE A 144 0.08 -2.59 -1.07
CA ILE A 144 0.96 -1.42 -1.25
C ILE A 144 0.80 -0.49 -0.05
N VAL A 145 1.73 0.42 0.12
CA VAL A 145 1.54 1.55 1.04
C VAL A 145 1.19 2.78 0.22
N TRP A 146 0.11 3.46 0.58
CA TRP A 146 -0.28 4.70 -0.05
C TRP A 146 -0.45 5.79 1.01
N CYS A 147 0.03 6.99 0.71
CA CYS A 147 0.02 8.12 1.61
C CYS A 147 -0.87 9.22 1.04
N ASP A 148 -1.81 9.67 1.84
CA ASP A 148 -2.77 10.72 1.51
C ASP A 148 -2.18 12.14 1.63
N GLN A 149 -3.04 13.14 1.49
CA GLN A 149 -2.67 14.56 1.59
C GLN A 149 -2.11 14.96 2.95
N GLU A 150 -2.38 14.18 4.00
CA GLU A 150 -1.83 14.39 5.35
C GLU A 150 -0.48 13.70 5.53
N ALA A 151 0.09 13.14 4.45
CA ALA A 151 1.32 12.35 4.45
C ALA A 151 1.27 11.18 5.45
N LYS A 152 0.09 10.56 5.57
CA LYS A 152 -0.17 9.44 6.47
C LYS A 152 -0.16 8.13 5.70
N PRO A 153 0.83 7.25 5.93
CA PRO A 153 0.90 5.95 5.27
C PRO A 153 -0.27 5.04 5.67
N GLN A 154 -0.89 4.44 4.68
CA GLN A 154 -1.99 3.50 4.82
C GLN A 154 -1.65 2.22 4.08
N LEU A 155 -1.93 1.07 4.69
CA LEU A 155 -1.82 -0.22 4.03
C LEU A 155 -3.04 -0.43 3.13
N VAL A 156 -2.80 -0.61 1.84
CA VAL A 156 -3.85 -0.84 0.83
C VAL A 156 -3.73 -2.27 0.33
N LEU A 157 -4.73 -3.09 0.64
CA LEU A 157 -4.78 -4.49 0.24
C LEU A 157 -5.26 -4.61 -1.20
N LEU A 158 -4.60 -5.49 -1.98
CA LEU A 158 -4.89 -5.74 -3.39
C LEU A 158 -5.56 -7.10 -3.62
N ARG A 159 -5.64 -7.93 -2.57
CA ARG A 159 -6.23 -9.28 -2.64
C ARG A 159 -7.12 -9.55 -1.44
#